data_0de334e66c23995fa810eebb89d2c260
#
_entry.id   0de334e66c23995fa810eebb89d2c260
#
_cell.length_a   1.000
_cell.length_b   1.000
_cell.length_c   1.000
_cell.angle_alpha   90.00
_cell.angle_beta   90.00
_cell.angle_gamma   90.00
#
_symmetry.space_group_name_H-M   'P 1'
#
loop_
_entity.id
_entity.type
_entity.pdbx_description
1 polymer ?
#
loop_
_entity_poly.entity_id
_entity_poly.type
_entity_poly.pdbx_seq_one_letter_code
_entity_poly.pdbx_strand_id
1 'polypeptide(L)'
;MKKILVVDDEKPISDIVKFNLTKEGFEVFTAFDGEEALEAFKEVQPDLILLDLMLPKLDGLDVAREIRKTSDTPIIMVSAKDSEFDKVIGLELGADDYVTKPFSNRELLARIKANLRRINVAPAESTDNVKKELVIGNLRINPAHYAAYKNDKQLDLTHREFELLYYLAQHLGEVITRENLLETVWGYDYFGDVRTVDVTVRRLREKVEDTPSRPQYVSTRRGVGYYMSNSHD
;
A
#
# COMPACT_ATOMS: atom_id res chain seq x y z
N MET A 1 -19.72 -7.14 2.08
CA MET A 1 -18.84 -7.50 0.96
C MET A 1 -17.80 -6.41 0.82
N LYS A 2 -16.56 -6.76 0.42
CA LYS A 2 -15.54 -5.75 0.12
C LYS A 2 -15.81 -5.17 -1.26
N LYS A 3 -15.74 -3.83 -1.36
CA LYS A 3 -16.00 -3.08 -2.58
C LYS A 3 -14.69 -2.80 -3.31
N ILE A 4 -14.64 -3.10 -4.59
CA ILE A 4 -13.49 -2.81 -5.46
C ILE A 4 -13.93 -1.89 -6.59
N LEU A 5 -13.22 -0.79 -6.78
CA LEU A 5 -13.39 0.08 -7.94
C LEU A 5 -12.33 -0.29 -8.99
N VAL A 6 -12.78 -0.65 -10.18
CA VAL A 6 -11.95 -0.95 -11.35
C VAL A 6 -12.02 0.21 -12.31
N VAL A 7 -10.89 0.83 -12.58
CA VAL A 7 -10.76 2.00 -13.46
C VAL A 7 -9.87 1.62 -14.63
N ASP A 8 -10.46 1.47 -15.81
CA ASP A 8 -9.76 1.04 -17.03
C ASP A 8 -10.61 1.44 -18.24
N ASP A 9 -10.07 2.16 -19.19
CA ASP A 9 -10.78 2.62 -20.39
C ASP A 9 -11.07 1.49 -21.37
N GLU A 10 -10.34 0.39 -21.28
CA GLU A 10 -10.57 -0.82 -22.07
C GLU A 10 -11.71 -1.65 -21.47
N LYS A 11 -12.94 -1.36 -21.89
CA LYS A 11 -14.15 -2.04 -21.41
C LYS A 11 -14.07 -3.58 -21.38
N PRO A 12 -13.50 -4.26 -22.40
CA PRO A 12 -13.36 -5.72 -22.35
C PRO A 12 -12.48 -6.22 -21.19
N ILE A 13 -11.42 -5.49 -20.84
CA ILE A 13 -10.54 -5.80 -19.70
C ILE A 13 -11.30 -5.59 -18.40
N SER A 14 -11.94 -4.44 -18.26
CA SER A 14 -12.76 -4.10 -17.10
C SER A 14 -13.88 -5.12 -16.85
N ASP A 15 -14.58 -5.58 -17.90
CA ASP A 15 -15.64 -6.59 -17.81
C ASP A 15 -15.11 -7.96 -17.35
N ILE A 16 -13.96 -8.40 -17.87
CA ILE A 16 -13.30 -9.66 -17.46
C ILE A 16 -12.86 -9.58 -16.00
N VAL A 17 -12.23 -8.48 -15.59
CA VAL A 17 -11.80 -8.27 -14.20
C VAL A 17 -13.02 -8.28 -13.27
N LYS A 18 -14.06 -7.51 -13.60
CA LYS A 18 -15.32 -7.47 -12.86
C LYS A 18 -15.93 -8.85 -12.68
N PHE A 19 -16.03 -9.62 -13.76
CA PHE A 19 -16.59 -10.96 -13.71
C PHE A 19 -15.80 -11.88 -12.76
N ASN A 20 -14.47 -11.88 -12.86
CA ASN A 20 -13.62 -12.72 -12.02
C ASN A 20 -13.70 -12.31 -10.54
N LEU A 21 -13.63 -11.02 -10.24
CA LEU A 21 -13.70 -10.53 -8.86
C LEU A 21 -15.08 -10.74 -8.23
N THR A 22 -16.16 -10.61 -9.01
CA THR A 22 -17.51 -10.91 -8.52
C THR A 22 -17.65 -12.38 -8.15
N LYS A 23 -17.08 -13.32 -8.93
CA LYS A 23 -17.03 -14.75 -8.58
C LYS A 23 -16.28 -15.03 -7.26
N GLU A 24 -15.28 -14.23 -6.95
CA GLU A 24 -14.51 -14.32 -5.71
C GLU A 24 -15.21 -13.64 -4.51
N GLY A 25 -16.43 -13.13 -4.70
CA GLY A 25 -17.24 -12.55 -3.63
C GLY A 25 -17.00 -11.07 -3.35
N PHE A 26 -16.41 -10.34 -4.30
CA PHE A 26 -16.28 -8.89 -4.21
C PHE A 26 -17.48 -8.18 -4.84
N GLU A 27 -17.81 -7.00 -4.33
CA GLU A 27 -18.72 -6.05 -4.96
C GLU A 27 -17.88 -5.12 -5.86
N VAL A 28 -18.14 -5.12 -7.17
CA VAL A 28 -17.24 -4.48 -8.15
C VAL A 28 -17.96 -3.37 -8.90
N PHE A 29 -17.38 -2.19 -8.83
CA PHE A 29 -17.77 -0.98 -9.55
C PHE A 29 -16.74 -0.69 -10.63
N THR A 30 -17.14 -0.04 -11.70
CA THR A 30 -16.28 0.26 -12.85
C THR A 30 -16.37 1.72 -13.22
N ALA A 31 -15.25 2.30 -13.62
CA ALA A 31 -15.15 3.63 -14.23
C ALA A 31 -14.22 3.54 -15.45
N PHE A 32 -14.44 4.38 -16.46
CA PHE A 32 -13.75 4.27 -17.76
C PHE A 32 -12.90 5.49 -18.11
N ASP A 33 -12.87 6.48 -17.23
CA ASP A 33 -11.97 7.63 -17.30
C ASP A 33 -11.65 8.17 -15.90
N GLY A 34 -10.68 9.08 -15.82
CA GLY A 34 -10.21 9.58 -14.53
C GLY A 34 -11.20 10.48 -13.80
N GLU A 35 -12.07 11.19 -14.49
CA GLU A 35 -13.12 12.02 -13.87
C GLU A 35 -14.20 11.13 -13.26
N GLU A 36 -14.70 10.15 -14.04
CA GLU A 36 -15.64 9.12 -13.57
C GLU A 36 -15.06 8.34 -12.38
N ALA A 37 -13.75 8.05 -12.39
CA ALA A 37 -13.07 7.38 -11.28
C ALA A 37 -13.17 8.19 -9.97
N LEU A 38 -12.95 9.50 -10.01
CA LEU A 38 -13.03 10.36 -8.82
C LEU A 38 -14.48 10.52 -8.31
N GLU A 39 -15.46 10.54 -9.20
CA GLU A 39 -16.88 10.56 -8.83
C GLU A 39 -17.28 9.23 -8.18
N ALA A 40 -16.99 8.11 -8.85
CA ALA A 40 -17.27 6.78 -8.34
C ALA A 40 -16.57 6.52 -7.00
N PHE A 41 -15.33 6.99 -6.83
CA PHE A 41 -14.62 6.88 -5.55
C PHE A 41 -15.38 7.54 -4.40
N LYS A 42 -15.91 8.76 -4.60
CA LYS A 42 -16.66 9.49 -3.57
C LYS A 42 -17.99 8.81 -3.22
N GLU A 43 -18.70 8.30 -4.24
CA GLU A 43 -20.02 7.67 -4.06
C GLU A 43 -19.91 6.28 -3.44
N VAL A 44 -18.99 5.45 -3.97
CA VAL A 44 -18.86 4.04 -3.61
C VAL A 44 -18.11 3.83 -2.31
N GLN A 45 -17.10 4.69 -2.04
CA GLN A 45 -16.13 4.51 -0.96
C GLN A 45 -15.53 3.09 -0.98
N PRO A 46 -14.75 2.74 -2.01
CA PRO A 46 -14.23 1.40 -2.20
C PRO A 46 -13.19 1.03 -1.14
N ASP A 47 -13.07 -0.27 -0.86
CA ASP A 47 -12.03 -0.83 0.01
C ASP A 47 -10.68 -0.96 -0.72
N LEU A 48 -10.69 -0.97 -2.06
CA LEU A 48 -9.51 -1.04 -2.92
C LEU A 48 -9.83 -0.53 -4.32
N ILE A 49 -8.84 0.06 -4.97
CA ILE A 49 -8.93 0.57 -6.33
C ILE A 49 -7.91 -0.16 -7.22
N LEU A 50 -8.37 -0.66 -8.35
CA LEU A 50 -7.53 -1.05 -9.49
C LEU A 50 -7.54 0.11 -10.47
N LEU A 51 -6.39 0.67 -10.80
CA LEU A 51 -6.31 1.94 -11.52
C LEU A 51 -5.34 1.84 -12.69
N ASP A 52 -5.86 1.97 -13.92
CA ASP A 52 -4.97 2.13 -15.08
C ASP A 52 -4.31 3.52 -15.03
N LEU A 53 -3.07 3.56 -15.51
CA LEU A 53 -2.33 4.80 -15.69
C LEU A 53 -2.83 5.60 -16.89
N MET A 54 -3.13 4.91 -17.99
CA MET A 54 -3.42 5.53 -19.28
C MET A 54 -4.94 5.75 -19.44
N LEU A 55 -5.49 6.66 -18.66
CA LEU A 55 -6.91 7.00 -18.73
C LEU A 55 -7.16 8.25 -19.57
N PRO A 56 -8.31 8.31 -20.26
CA PRO A 56 -8.77 9.55 -20.89
C PRO A 56 -9.18 10.58 -19.84
N LYS A 57 -9.22 11.85 -20.24
CA LYS A 57 -9.55 13.06 -19.48
C LYS A 57 -8.55 13.37 -18.35
N LEU A 58 -8.40 12.49 -17.37
CA LEU A 58 -7.49 12.64 -16.25
C LEU A 58 -6.61 11.39 -16.11
N ASP A 59 -5.31 11.59 -16.15
CA ASP A 59 -4.31 10.51 -16.02
C ASP A 59 -4.43 9.76 -14.68
N GLY A 60 -4.17 8.45 -14.68
CA GLY A 60 -4.29 7.62 -13.49
C GLY A 60 -3.35 8.05 -12.35
N LEU A 61 -2.20 8.65 -12.64
CA LEU A 61 -1.31 9.21 -11.63
C LEU A 61 -1.95 10.42 -10.92
N ASP A 62 -2.64 11.26 -11.68
CA ASP A 62 -3.35 12.41 -11.13
C ASP A 62 -4.58 11.98 -10.33
N VAL A 63 -5.31 10.94 -10.80
CA VAL A 63 -6.38 10.31 -10.03
C VAL A 63 -5.86 9.79 -8.69
N ALA A 64 -4.76 9.05 -8.68
CA ALA A 64 -4.16 8.53 -7.44
C ALA A 64 -3.76 9.67 -6.49
N ARG A 65 -3.13 10.72 -7.03
CA ARG A 65 -2.74 11.90 -6.24
C ARG A 65 -3.94 12.61 -5.61
N GLU A 66 -5.05 12.77 -6.35
CA GLU A 66 -6.27 13.38 -5.81
C GLU A 66 -6.90 12.53 -4.70
N ILE A 67 -6.96 11.22 -4.89
CA ILE A 67 -7.48 10.29 -3.86
C ILE A 67 -6.62 10.36 -2.60
N ARG A 68 -5.30 10.40 -2.73
CA ARG A 68 -4.37 10.44 -1.59
C ARG A 68 -4.46 11.72 -0.75
N LYS A 69 -5.03 12.79 -1.28
CA LYS A 69 -5.30 13.99 -0.46
C LYS A 69 -6.34 13.75 0.64
N THR A 70 -7.18 12.74 0.49
CA THR A 70 -8.36 12.53 1.36
C THR A 70 -8.51 11.09 1.86
N SER A 71 -7.71 10.13 1.35
CA SER A 71 -7.91 8.71 1.67
C SER A 71 -6.65 7.86 1.51
N ASP A 72 -6.53 6.89 2.41
CA ASP A 72 -5.51 5.83 2.40
C ASP A 72 -6.03 4.53 1.75
N THR A 73 -7.15 4.57 1.04
CA THR A 73 -7.69 3.41 0.33
C THR A 73 -6.61 2.78 -0.56
N PRO A 74 -6.32 1.48 -0.44
CA PRO A 74 -5.31 0.82 -1.25
C PRO A 74 -5.53 1.01 -2.75
N ILE A 75 -4.47 1.41 -3.46
CA ILE A 75 -4.45 1.59 -4.92
C ILE A 75 -3.45 0.60 -5.51
N ILE A 76 -3.91 -0.26 -6.40
CA ILE A 76 -3.07 -1.10 -7.24
C ILE A 76 -3.09 -0.50 -8.65
N MET A 77 -1.94 -0.04 -9.13
CA MET A 77 -1.80 0.38 -10.52
C MET A 77 -1.81 -0.82 -11.45
N VAL A 78 -2.55 -0.73 -12.54
CA VAL A 78 -2.64 -1.80 -13.55
C VAL A 78 -2.36 -1.17 -14.91
N SER A 79 -1.20 -1.42 -15.53
CA SER A 79 -0.83 -0.70 -16.76
C SER A 79 -0.02 -1.55 -17.72
N ALA A 80 -0.08 -1.21 -19.04
CA ALA A 80 0.79 -1.76 -20.04
C ALA A 80 2.25 -1.24 -19.96
N LYS A 81 2.51 -0.19 -19.18
CA LYS A 81 3.84 0.32 -18.93
C LYS A 81 4.58 -0.64 -17.99
N ASP A 82 5.63 -1.28 -18.51
CA ASP A 82 6.39 -2.31 -17.82
C ASP A 82 7.79 -1.86 -17.40
N SER A 83 8.19 -0.63 -17.78
CA SER A 83 9.50 -0.12 -17.45
C SER A 83 9.63 0.03 -15.92
N GLU A 84 10.84 -0.22 -15.43
CA GLU A 84 11.18 -0.02 -14.03
C GLU A 84 10.86 1.42 -13.55
N PHE A 85 11.10 2.39 -14.41
CA PHE A 85 10.84 3.80 -14.13
C PHE A 85 9.35 4.08 -13.93
N ASP A 86 8.46 3.53 -14.79
CA ASP A 86 7.02 3.70 -14.64
C ASP A 86 6.48 3.10 -13.35
N LYS A 87 6.99 1.90 -12.97
CA LYS A 87 6.62 1.24 -11.71
C LYS A 87 7.01 2.08 -10.50
N VAL A 88 8.24 2.60 -10.49
CA VAL A 88 8.73 3.45 -9.40
C VAL A 88 7.89 4.72 -9.30
N ILE A 89 7.60 5.40 -10.42
CA ILE A 89 6.75 6.61 -10.42
C ILE A 89 5.35 6.30 -9.91
N GLY A 90 4.71 5.23 -10.38
CA GLY A 90 3.38 4.85 -9.91
C GLY A 90 3.34 4.64 -8.39
N LEU A 91 4.33 3.92 -7.87
CA LEU A 91 4.47 3.69 -6.44
C LEU A 91 4.79 5.00 -5.68
N GLU A 92 5.71 5.86 -6.16
CA GLU A 92 6.04 7.14 -5.52
C GLU A 92 4.86 8.10 -5.44
N LEU A 93 3.97 8.07 -6.43
CA LEU A 93 2.80 8.96 -6.49
C LEU A 93 1.57 8.45 -5.73
N GLY A 94 1.70 7.33 -5.02
CA GLY A 94 0.65 6.93 -4.09
C GLY A 94 0.11 5.52 -4.26
N ALA A 95 0.54 4.74 -5.25
CA ALA A 95 0.15 3.34 -5.33
C ALA A 95 0.77 2.51 -4.19
N ASP A 96 0.04 1.49 -3.77
CA ASP A 96 0.51 0.49 -2.80
C ASP A 96 1.09 -0.73 -3.50
N ASP A 97 0.75 -0.91 -4.78
CA ASP A 97 1.21 -2.00 -5.62
C ASP A 97 1.11 -1.65 -7.10
N TYR A 98 1.78 -2.42 -7.95
CA TYR A 98 1.82 -2.24 -9.40
C TYR A 98 1.76 -3.58 -10.13
N VAL A 99 0.88 -3.69 -11.13
CA VAL A 99 0.69 -4.88 -11.97
C VAL A 99 0.85 -4.48 -13.44
N THR A 100 1.66 -5.23 -14.19
CA THR A 100 1.82 -4.99 -15.63
C THR A 100 0.82 -5.79 -16.44
N LYS A 101 0.21 -5.19 -17.45
CA LYS A 101 -0.57 -5.87 -18.49
C LYS A 101 0.39 -6.53 -19.52
N PRO A 102 0.15 -7.79 -19.95
CA PRO A 102 -0.93 -8.68 -19.53
C PRO A 102 -0.65 -9.36 -18.19
N PHE A 103 -1.65 -9.49 -17.34
CA PHE A 103 -1.58 -10.15 -16.03
C PHE A 103 -2.46 -11.41 -15.97
N SER A 104 -2.13 -12.32 -15.07
CA SER A 104 -3.01 -13.44 -14.78
C SER A 104 -4.05 -13.06 -13.72
N ASN A 105 -5.26 -13.64 -13.85
CA ASN A 105 -6.31 -13.46 -12.83
C ASN A 105 -5.84 -13.90 -11.44
N ARG A 106 -5.01 -14.94 -11.37
CA ARG A 106 -4.46 -15.47 -10.12
C ARG A 106 -3.52 -14.44 -9.47
N GLU A 107 -2.66 -13.81 -10.25
CA GLU A 107 -1.75 -12.77 -9.78
C GLU A 107 -2.52 -11.56 -9.26
N LEU A 108 -3.45 -11.02 -10.06
CA LEU A 108 -4.26 -9.86 -9.67
C LEU A 108 -5.03 -10.14 -8.38
N LEU A 109 -5.66 -11.31 -8.28
CA LEU A 109 -6.42 -11.72 -7.09
C LEU A 109 -5.53 -11.86 -5.85
N ALA A 110 -4.33 -12.44 -6.00
CA ALA A 110 -3.37 -12.55 -4.90
C ALA A 110 -2.98 -11.17 -4.36
N ARG A 111 -2.70 -10.21 -5.25
CA ARG A 111 -2.38 -8.82 -4.88
C ARG A 111 -3.53 -8.10 -4.21
N ILE A 112 -4.75 -8.24 -4.74
CA ILE A 112 -5.97 -7.70 -4.13
C ILE A 112 -6.15 -8.26 -2.71
N LYS A 113 -6.11 -9.58 -2.55
CA LYS A 113 -6.25 -10.23 -1.24
C LYS A 113 -5.15 -9.78 -0.27
N ALA A 114 -3.92 -9.63 -0.75
CA ALA A 114 -2.80 -9.13 0.05
C ALA A 114 -3.02 -7.68 0.52
N ASN A 115 -3.55 -6.81 -0.34
CA ASN A 115 -3.84 -5.43 0.01
C ASN A 115 -5.09 -5.28 0.90
N LEU A 116 -6.08 -6.17 0.77
CA LEU A 116 -7.31 -6.18 1.56
C LEU A 116 -7.22 -6.94 2.89
N ARG A 117 -6.27 -7.88 3.05
CA ARG A 117 -6.19 -8.81 4.19
C ARG A 117 -6.26 -8.12 5.56
N ARG A 118 -5.85 -6.88 5.65
CA ARG A 118 -5.65 -6.14 6.88
C ARG A 118 -6.76 -5.18 7.26
N ILE A 119 -7.68 -4.90 6.34
CA ILE A 119 -8.89 -4.12 6.64
C ILE A 119 -9.85 -4.93 7.55
N ASN A 120 -9.62 -6.25 7.69
CA ASN A 120 -10.48 -7.17 8.42
C ASN A 120 -9.94 -7.63 9.79
N VAL A 121 -8.93 -6.98 10.36
CA VAL A 121 -8.65 -7.20 11.77
C VAL A 121 -9.65 -6.38 12.58
N ALA A 122 -10.93 -6.84 12.58
CA ALA A 122 -11.80 -6.59 13.69
C ALA A 122 -11.06 -6.98 14.97
N PRO A 123 -11.26 -6.29 16.12
CA PRO A 123 -10.69 -6.72 17.36
C PRO A 123 -11.17 -8.17 17.58
N ALA A 124 -10.28 -9.13 17.34
CA ALA A 124 -10.55 -10.50 17.71
C ALA A 124 -10.72 -10.49 19.22
N GLU A 125 -11.93 -10.76 19.66
CA GLU A 125 -12.20 -11.27 21.00
C GLU A 125 -11.47 -12.62 21.14
N SER A 126 -10.20 -12.55 21.39
CA SER A 126 -9.41 -13.68 21.85
C SER A 126 -8.36 -13.17 22.81
N THR A 127 -8.63 -13.51 24.05
CA THR A 127 -7.80 -13.52 25.23
C THR A 127 -6.29 -13.58 24.93
N ASP A 128 -5.55 -12.64 25.57
CA ASP A 128 -4.11 -12.68 25.90
C ASP A 128 -3.04 -12.26 24.87
N ASN A 129 -3.37 -11.57 23.76
CA ASN A 129 -2.34 -10.82 23.03
C ASN A 129 -2.85 -9.43 22.67
N VAL A 130 -3.00 -8.55 23.65
CA VAL A 130 -3.09 -7.11 23.39
C VAL A 130 -1.79 -6.74 22.70
N LYS A 131 -1.84 -6.49 21.37
CA LYS A 131 -0.69 -5.97 20.62
C LYS A 131 -0.26 -4.68 21.31
N LYS A 132 0.83 -4.76 22.06
CA LYS A 132 1.32 -3.64 22.88
C LYS A 132 1.73 -2.50 21.98
N GLU A 133 1.41 -1.30 22.41
CA GLU A 133 1.96 -0.08 21.80
C GLU A 133 3.49 -0.12 21.86
N LEU A 134 4.15 0.20 20.77
CA LEU A 134 5.61 0.28 20.68
C LEU A 134 6.02 1.75 20.77
N VAL A 135 7.00 2.03 21.61
CA VAL A 135 7.57 3.37 21.78
C VAL A 135 9.06 3.31 21.48
N ILE A 136 9.51 4.08 20.50
CA ILE A 136 10.90 4.17 20.06
C ILE A 136 11.26 5.66 19.98
N GLY A 137 11.95 6.16 20.99
CA GLY A 137 12.17 7.59 21.15
C GLY A 137 10.87 8.39 21.18
N ASN A 138 10.72 9.33 20.24
CA ASN A 138 9.51 10.15 20.12
C ASN A 138 8.43 9.53 19.22
N LEU A 139 8.68 8.33 18.69
CA LEU A 139 7.76 7.61 17.82
C LEU A 139 6.94 6.61 18.67
N ARG A 140 5.62 6.69 18.56
CA ARG A 140 4.66 5.82 19.23
C ARG A 140 3.79 5.14 18.20
N ILE A 141 3.75 3.82 18.21
CA ILE A 141 3.07 2.98 17.21
C ILE A 141 1.99 2.16 17.91
N ASN A 142 0.74 2.41 17.57
CA ASN A 142 -0.42 1.74 18.14
C ASN A 142 -1.04 0.77 17.13
N PRO A 143 -0.75 -0.53 17.22
CA PRO A 143 -1.24 -1.51 16.25
C PRO A 143 -2.74 -1.81 16.39
N ALA A 144 -3.36 -1.52 17.54
CA ALA A 144 -4.79 -1.73 17.72
C ALA A 144 -5.63 -0.71 16.93
N HIS A 145 -5.09 0.50 16.74
CA HIS A 145 -5.76 1.58 16.01
C HIS A 145 -5.14 1.85 14.64
N TYR A 146 -4.13 1.07 14.22
CA TYR A 146 -3.35 1.33 12.99
C TYR A 146 -2.87 2.78 12.92
N ALA A 147 -2.42 3.33 14.02
CA ALA A 147 -2.00 4.72 14.15
C ALA A 147 -0.56 4.82 14.67
N ALA A 148 0.21 5.73 14.08
CA ALA A 148 1.51 6.09 14.58
C ALA A 148 1.56 7.59 14.89
N TYR A 149 2.36 7.97 15.88
CA TYR A 149 2.48 9.34 16.37
C TYR A 149 3.96 9.68 16.53
N LYS A 150 4.33 10.90 16.17
CA LYS A 150 5.64 11.47 16.44
C LYS A 150 5.47 12.76 17.21
N ASN A 151 6.10 12.90 18.38
CA ASN A 151 5.90 14.04 19.28
C ASN A 151 4.40 14.29 19.55
N ASP A 152 3.62 13.24 19.81
CA ASP A 152 2.16 13.24 20.02
C ASP A 152 1.32 13.71 18.82
N LYS A 153 1.93 14.06 17.71
CA LYS A 153 1.22 14.34 16.46
C LYS A 153 1.03 13.06 15.66
N GLN A 154 -0.20 12.77 15.28
CA GLN A 154 -0.51 11.63 14.43
C GLN A 154 0.15 11.79 13.06
N LEU A 155 0.76 10.69 12.59
CA LEU A 155 1.35 10.58 11.26
C LEU A 155 0.29 10.08 10.28
N ASP A 156 0.25 10.70 9.11
CA ASP A 156 -0.63 10.30 8.01
C ASP A 156 0.05 9.21 7.19
N LEU A 157 -0.04 7.97 7.67
CA LEU A 157 0.56 6.79 7.04
C LEU A 157 -0.49 6.01 6.25
N THR A 158 -0.15 5.63 5.03
CA THR A 158 -0.95 4.62 4.34
C THR A 158 -0.86 3.28 5.07
N HIS A 159 -1.79 2.39 4.78
CA HIS A 159 -1.81 1.07 5.41
C HIS A 159 -0.47 0.31 5.25
N ARG A 160 0.14 0.38 4.05
CA ARG A 160 1.44 -0.27 3.78
C ARG A 160 2.60 0.37 4.53
N GLU A 161 2.62 1.68 4.60
CA GLU A 161 3.64 2.41 5.37
C GLU A 161 3.55 2.09 6.86
N PHE A 162 2.32 2.01 7.39
CA PHE A 162 2.10 1.61 8.79
C PHE A 162 2.60 0.17 9.06
N GLU A 163 2.25 -0.78 8.21
CA GLU A 163 2.67 -2.16 8.36
C GLU A 163 4.18 -2.34 8.29
N LEU A 164 4.81 -1.67 7.35
CA LEU A 164 6.26 -1.67 7.22
C LEU A 164 6.91 -1.08 8.49
N LEU A 165 6.42 0.06 8.95
CA LEU A 165 6.89 0.70 10.17
C LEU A 165 6.73 -0.22 11.38
N TYR A 166 5.55 -0.80 11.55
CA TYR A 166 5.23 -1.68 12.66
C TYR A 166 6.10 -2.95 12.65
N TYR A 167 6.28 -3.57 11.48
CA TYR A 167 7.12 -4.74 11.36
C TYR A 167 8.59 -4.47 11.71
N LEU A 168 9.14 -3.37 11.19
CA LEU A 168 10.50 -2.94 11.54
C LEU A 168 10.63 -2.63 13.04
N ALA A 169 9.62 -2.01 13.65
CA ALA A 169 9.61 -1.69 15.06
C ALA A 169 9.54 -2.92 15.97
N GLN A 170 8.87 -3.99 15.53
CA GLN A 170 8.86 -5.28 16.24
C GLN A 170 10.23 -5.98 16.23
N HIS A 171 11.07 -5.68 15.24
CA HIS A 171 12.41 -6.26 15.04
C HIS A 171 13.48 -5.19 15.24
N LEU A 172 13.36 -4.44 16.34
CA LEU A 172 14.24 -3.31 16.66
C LEU A 172 15.73 -3.73 16.67
N GLY A 173 16.54 -3.05 15.85
CA GLY A 173 17.98 -3.32 15.69
C GLY A 173 18.32 -4.47 14.73
N GLU A 174 17.34 -5.27 14.31
CA GLU A 174 17.57 -6.38 13.36
C GLU A 174 17.53 -5.87 11.91
N VAL A 175 18.52 -6.28 11.12
CA VAL A 175 18.54 -5.98 9.68
C VAL A 175 17.67 -7.00 8.95
N ILE A 176 16.62 -6.51 8.31
CA ILE A 176 15.65 -7.32 7.56
C ILE A 176 15.89 -7.13 6.07
N THR A 177 16.01 -8.23 5.33
CA THR A 177 16.23 -8.17 3.88
C THR A 177 15.00 -7.64 3.15
N ARG A 178 15.19 -7.11 1.94
CA ARG A 178 14.09 -6.61 1.10
C ARG A 178 13.09 -7.71 0.76
N GLU A 179 13.59 -8.89 0.47
CA GLU A 179 12.79 -10.06 0.16
C GLU A 179 11.93 -10.47 1.36
N ASN A 180 12.50 -10.50 2.56
CA ASN A 180 11.76 -10.82 3.79
C ASN A 180 10.70 -9.75 4.10
N LEU A 181 11.02 -8.47 3.92
CA LEU A 181 10.05 -7.38 4.04
C LEU A 181 8.92 -7.53 3.03
N LEU A 182 9.25 -7.86 1.78
CA LEU A 182 8.25 -8.07 0.73
C LEU A 182 7.32 -9.23 1.07
N GLU A 183 7.87 -10.39 1.44
CA GLU A 183 7.09 -11.56 1.84
C GLU A 183 6.20 -11.29 3.06
N THR A 184 6.73 -10.63 4.07
CA THR A 184 6.01 -10.43 5.33
C THR A 184 4.99 -9.31 5.25
N VAL A 185 5.36 -8.17 4.68
CA VAL A 185 4.51 -6.99 4.60
C VAL A 185 3.52 -7.09 3.44
N TRP A 186 3.90 -7.64 2.28
CA TRP A 186 3.00 -7.84 1.13
C TRP A 186 2.40 -9.24 1.05
N GLY A 187 3.08 -10.25 1.59
CA GLY A 187 2.62 -11.65 1.71
C GLY A 187 3.38 -12.62 0.81
N TYR A 188 3.40 -13.91 1.20
CA TYR A 188 4.13 -14.97 0.50
C TYR A 188 3.72 -15.19 -0.97
N ASP A 189 2.45 -14.93 -1.30
CA ASP A 189 1.93 -15.05 -2.67
C ASP A 189 2.14 -13.77 -3.50
N TYR A 190 2.94 -12.83 -3.00
CA TYR A 190 3.20 -11.57 -3.69
C TYR A 190 4.28 -11.74 -4.75
N PHE A 191 3.92 -11.56 -6.00
CA PHE A 191 4.80 -11.66 -7.17
C PHE A 191 5.42 -10.31 -7.60
N GLY A 192 5.49 -9.33 -6.69
CA GLY A 192 5.97 -8.00 -6.99
C GLY A 192 7.50 -7.84 -6.94
N ASP A 193 7.95 -6.67 -7.39
CA ASP A 193 9.36 -6.30 -7.36
C ASP A 193 9.77 -5.86 -5.95
N VAL A 194 10.94 -6.26 -5.49
CA VAL A 194 11.54 -5.83 -4.20
C VAL A 194 11.70 -4.32 -4.10
N ARG A 195 11.70 -3.60 -5.20
CA ARG A 195 11.72 -2.13 -5.24
C ARG A 195 10.49 -1.48 -4.64
N THR A 196 9.36 -2.20 -4.60
CA THR A 196 8.18 -1.76 -3.87
C THR A 196 8.52 -1.44 -2.41
N VAL A 197 9.41 -2.23 -1.82
CA VAL A 197 9.93 -1.98 -0.46
C VAL A 197 10.72 -0.68 -0.40
N ASP A 198 11.64 -0.45 -1.36
CA ASP A 198 12.49 0.74 -1.37
C ASP A 198 11.66 2.03 -1.50
N VAL A 199 10.66 2.03 -2.39
CA VAL A 199 9.74 3.16 -2.56
C VAL A 199 8.91 3.40 -1.30
N THR A 200 8.36 2.33 -0.71
CA THR A 200 7.57 2.46 0.52
C THR A 200 8.43 2.97 1.68
N VAL A 201 9.67 2.51 1.82
CA VAL A 201 10.63 3.04 2.81
C VAL A 201 10.89 4.52 2.59
N ARG A 202 11.08 4.96 1.33
CA ARG A 202 11.28 6.38 1.02
C ARG A 202 10.09 7.23 1.48
N ARG A 203 8.87 6.85 1.10
CA ARG A 203 7.64 7.55 1.50
C ARG A 203 7.45 7.55 3.01
N LEU A 204 7.72 6.41 3.67
CA LEU A 204 7.67 6.29 5.12
C LEU A 204 8.64 7.26 5.79
N ARG A 205 9.87 7.38 5.29
CA ARG A 205 10.86 8.33 5.81
C ARG A 205 10.40 9.78 5.68
N GLU A 206 9.76 10.15 4.57
CA GLU A 206 9.23 11.51 4.37
C GLU A 206 8.21 11.90 5.47
N LYS A 207 7.55 10.91 6.08
CA LYS A 207 6.54 11.13 7.12
C LYS A 207 7.07 10.95 8.55
N VAL A 208 8.03 10.04 8.74
CA VAL A 208 8.54 9.65 10.06
C VAL A 208 9.81 10.41 10.45
N GLU A 209 10.69 10.71 9.49
CA GLU A 209 12.00 11.32 9.77
C GLU A 209 11.92 12.84 9.76
N ASP A 210 12.76 13.50 10.57
CA ASP A 210 12.93 14.96 10.48
C ASP A 210 13.74 15.34 9.23
N THR A 211 14.67 14.47 8.85
CA THR A 211 15.49 14.62 7.64
C THR A 211 15.55 13.28 6.92
N PRO A 212 14.72 13.04 5.89
CA PRO A 212 14.64 11.74 5.21
C PRO A 212 15.95 11.21 4.64
N SER A 213 16.87 12.12 4.25
CA SER A 213 18.22 11.78 3.76
C SER A 213 19.20 11.36 4.87
N ARG A 214 18.87 11.63 6.14
CA ARG A 214 19.63 11.23 7.33
C ARG A 214 18.69 10.57 8.33
N PRO A 215 18.19 9.37 8.01
CA PRO A 215 17.16 8.72 8.82
C PRO A 215 17.68 8.33 10.20
N GLN A 216 16.88 8.59 11.21
CA GLN A 216 17.15 8.21 12.61
C GLN A 216 16.38 6.93 12.99
N TYR A 217 15.20 6.73 12.45
CA TYR A 217 14.35 5.57 12.75
C TYR A 217 14.56 4.44 11.74
N VAL A 218 14.27 4.68 10.47
CA VAL A 218 14.32 3.65 9.43
C VAL A 218 15.64 3.74 8.67
N SER A 219 16.62 2.97 9.11
CA SER A 219 17.99 2.97 8.58
C SER A 219 18.18 1.94 7.47
N THR A 220 19.19 2.18 6.61
CA THR A 220 19.55 1.27 5.51
C THR A 220 20.85 0.53 5.83
N ARG A 221 20.83 -0.81 5.71
CA ARG A 221 22.05 -1.61 5.59
C ARG A 221 22.32 -1.84 4.10
N ARG A 222 23.29 -1.10 3.56
CA ARG A 222 23.60 -1.15 2.12
C ARG A 222 23.85 -2.61 1.65
N GLY A 223 23.25 -2.97 0.54
CA GLY A 223 23.36 -4.31 -0.05
C GLY A 223 22.56 -5.41 0.67
N VAL A 224 21.88 -5.12 1.80
CA VAL A 224 21.12 -6.10 2.57
C VAL A 224 19.65 -5.72 2.67
N GLY A 225 19.33 -4.63 3.37
CA GLY A 225 17.95 -4.28 3.62
C GLY A 225 17.80 -3.07 4.56
N TYR A 226 16.81 -3.13 5.42
CA TYR A 226 16.42 -2.05 6.32
C TYR A 226 16.30 -2.53 7.76
N TYR A 227 16.42 -1.60 8.69
CA TYR A 227 16.25 -1.89 10.12
C TYR A 227 15.73 -0.65 10.85
N MET A 228 15.01 -0.88 11.93
CA MET A 228 14.66 0.17 12.89
C MET A 228 15.85 0.41 13.79
N SER A 229 16.36 1.63 13.84
CA SER A 229 17.48 2.00 14.70
C SER A 229 17.06 2.03 16.17
N ASN A 230 17.94 1.55 17.04
CA ASN A 230 17.74 1.53 18.49
C ASN A 230 18.25 2.81 19.18
N SER A 231 18.97 3.66 18.44
CA SER A 231 19.72 4.77 19.01
C SER A 231 19.11 6.12 18.71
N HIS A 232 18.71 6.79 19.76
CA HIS A 232 18.70 8.23 19.87
C HIS A 232 20.04 8.67 20.51
N ASP A 233 21.16 8.38 19.85
CA ASP A 233 22.43 8.99 20.14
C ASP A 233 22.77 10.05 19.09
#